data_1778ba5ef8854047f996c5ae90947169
#
_entry.id   1778ba5ef8854047f996c5ae90947169
#
_cell.length_a   1.000
_cell.length_b   1.000
_cell.length_c   1.000
_cell.angle_alpha   90.00
_cell.angle_beta   90.00
_cell.angle_gamma   90.00
#
_symmetry.space_group_name_H-M   'P 1'
#
loop_
_entity.id
_entity.type
_entity.pdbx_description
1 polymer ?
#
loop_
_entity_poly.entity_id
_entity_poly.type
_entity_poly.pdbx_seq_one_letter_code
_entity_poly.pdbx_strand_id
1 'polypeptide(L)'
;LSVDGRSITGANIIIATGSSVFMPPFLALEGENHLLTSTEALDLDQVPASVTVIGGGVIGVEFAYLLNRLGSKVTVLELMDHILPMVDIEVSRLAEKRMTKDGILFRLGAKVSRVKDDTVYYEFGGQNCQVKSDMVLMAVGRVPNTQGLNAEGIGIEFDRKAIRTDAHMRTNIPHIYAIGDVNGKVMLAHTASHEGMVAVADICGQGE
;
A
#
# COMPACT_ATOMS: atom_id res chain seq x y z
N LEU A 1 27.56 -5.31 4.73
CA LEU A 1 26.80 -4.54 3.74
C LEU A 1 27.76 -3.98 2.69
N SER A 2 27.33 -3.90 1.44
CA SER A 2 28.06 -3.20 0.37
C SER A 2 27.25 -1.98 -0.08
N VAL A 3 27.87 -0.81 -0.05
CA VAL A 3 27.27 0.44 -0.50
C VAL A 3 28.26 1.12 -1.44
N ASP A 4 27.86 1.34 -2.69
CA ASP A 4 28.73 1.93 -3.74
C ASP A 4 30.12 1.27 -3.83
N GLY A 5 30.16 -0.05 -3.74
CA GLY A 5 31.39 -0.85 -3.78
C GLY A 5 32.23 -0.81 -2.50
N ARG A 6 31.77 -0.12 -1.44
CA ARG A 6 32.43 -0.09 -0.14
C ARG A 6 31.79 -1.09 0.82
N SER A 7 32.61 -1.88 1.52
CA SER A 7 32.12 -2.76 2.57
C SER A 7 31.94 -1.99 3.87
N ILE A 8 30.72 -2.08 4.45
CA ILE A 8 30.39 -1.50 5.76
C ILE A 8 30.02 -2.65 6.70
N THR A 9 30.62 -2.67 7.89
CA THR A 9 30.34 -3.64 8.95
C THR A 9 29.75 -2.90 10.16
N GLY A 10 28.87 -3.57 10.89
CA GLY A 10 28.28 -3.05 12.12
C GLY A 10 28.06 -4.21 13.10
N ALA A 11 28.09 -3.92 14.42
CA ALA A 11 27.76 -4.89 15.45
C ALA A 11 26.27 -5.30 15.36
N ASN A 12 25.41 -4.35 15.02
CA ASN A 12 23.98 -4.57 14.75
C ASN A 12 23.59 -3.91 13.44
N ILE A 13 22.58 -4.46 12.78
CA ILE A 13 22.04 -3.96 11.51
C ILE A 13 20.53 -3.83 11.66
N ILE A 14 19.97 -2.67 11.30
CA ILE A 14 18.53 -2.44 11.26
C ILE A 14 18.12 -2.26 9.81
N ILE A 15 17.24 -3.14 9.31
CA ILE A 15 16.65 -3.07 7.97
C ILE A 15 15.37 -2.23 8.08
N ALA A 16 15.34 -1.08 7.40
CA ALA A 16 14.22 -0.13 7.41
C ALA A 16 13.90 0.33 5.98
N THR A 17 13.85 -0.60 5.03
CA THR A 17 13.74 -0.33 3.60
C THR A 17 12.31 -0.01 3.15
N GLY A 18 11.32 -0.12 4.05
CA GLY A 18 9.96 0.28 3.78
C GLY A 18 9.21 -0.63 2.80
N SER A 19 8.29 -0.04 2.05
CA SER A 19 7.45 -0.73 1.07
C SER A 19 7.29 0.08 -0.22
N SER A 20 6.88 -0.58 -1.29
CA SER A 20 6.50 0.03 -2.57
C SER A 20 5.04 -0.27 -2.91
N VAL A 21 4.45 0.53 -3.78
CA VAL A 21 3.08 0.27 -4.28
C VAL A 21 3.06 -1.06 -5.02
N PHE A 22 2.05 -1.87 -4.75
CA PHE A 22 1.83 -3.11 -5.47
C PHE A 22 1.15 -2.84 -6.82
N MET A 23 1.82 -3.23 -7.90
CA MET A 23 1.25 -3.24 -9.24
C MET A 23 0.87 -4.67 -9.60
N PRO A 24 -0.43 -4.99 -9.75
CA PRO A 24 -0.86 -6.35 -10.05
C PRO A 24 -0.34 -6.80 -11.42
N PRO A 25 0.39 -7.92 -11.54
CA PRO A 25 0.97 -8.36 -12.81
C PRO A 25 -0.08 -8.82 -13.83
N PHE A 26 -1.31 -9.09 -13.40
CA PHE A 26 -2.43 -9.45 -14.26
C PHE A 26 -3.20 -8.25 -14.80
N LEU A 27 -2.92 -7.04 -14.32
CA LEU A 27 -3.58 -5.83 -14.81
C LEU A 27 -2.94 -5.40 -16.13
N ALA A 28 -3.69 -5.48 -17.22
CA ALA A 28 -3.23 -4.98 -18.49
C ALA A 28 -3.26 -3.44 -18.50
N LEU A 29 -2.11 -2.83 -18.80
CA LEU A 29 -1.96 -1.39 -19.01
C LEU A 29 -1.69 -1.14 -20.49
N GLU A 30 -2.56 -0.39 -21.16
CA GLU A 30 -2.51 -0.14 -22.60
C GLU A 30 -2.66 1.36 -22.90
N GLY A 31 -1.93 1.85 -23.90
CA GLY A 31 -1.99 3.25 -24.36
C GLY A 31 -1.27 4.23 -23.43
N GLU A 32 -1.54 5.51 -23.63
CA GLU A 32 -1.12 6.60 -22.75
C GLU A 32 -2.15 6.74 -21.63
N ASN A 33 -1.85 6.27 -20.44
CA ASN A 33 -2.77 6.34 -19.31
C ASN A 33 -2.29 7.31 -18.24
N HIS A 34 -3.24 7.99 -17.59
CA HIS A 34 -3.03 8.80 -16.42
C HIS A 34 -3.18 7.96 -15.14
N LEU A 35 -2.54 6.76 -15.15
CA LEU A 35 -2.49 5.89 -13.99
C LEU A 35 -1.40 6.37 -13.04
N LEU A 36 -1.81 6.81 -11.88
CA LEU A 36 -0.93 7.25 -10.80
C LEU A 36 -0.97 6.26 -9.63
N THR A 37 0.09 6.23 -8.88
CA THR A 37 0.11 5.62 -7.54
C THR A 37 -0.11 6.69 -6.48
N SER A 38 -0.15 6.28 -5.20
CA SER A 38 -0.23 7.24 -4.09
C SER A 38 0.97 8.20 -4.04
N THR A 39 2.10 7.84 -4.61
CA THR A 39 3.30 8.70 -4.65
C THR A 39 3.09 9.89 -5.58
N GLU A 40 2.72 9.64 -6.83
CA GLU A 40 2.47 10.70 -7.81
C GLU A 40 1.21 11.50 -7.47
N ALA A 41 0.20 10.86 -6.87
CA ALA A 41 -1.04 11.53 -6.49
C ALA A 41 -0.88 12.55 -5.35
N LEU A 42 0.18 12.45 -4.56
CA LEU A 42 0.54 13.47 -3.55
C LEU A 42 1.20 14.70 -4.15
N ASP A 43 1.69 14.62 -5.38
CA ASP A 43 2.45 15.69 -6.06
C ASP A 43 1.66 16.31 -7.23
N LEU A 44 0.33 16.23 -7.17
CA LEU A 44 -0.54 16.78 -8.20
C LEU A 44 -0.58 18.31 -8.13
N ASP A 45 -0.26 18.96 -9.23
CA ASP A 45 -0.38 20.43 -9.38
C ASP A 45 -1.82 20.92 -9.48
N GLN A 46 -2.74 20.05 -9.93
CA GLN A 46 -4.13 20.40 -10.17
C GLN A 46 -5.06 19.26 -9.73
N VAL A 47 -6.23 19.64 -9.22
CA VAL A 47 -7.29 18.69 -8.86
C VAL A 47 -7.97 18.19 -10.14
N PRO A 48 -7.94 16.87 -10.45
CA PRO A 48 -8.64 16.33 -11.63
C PRO A 48 -10.16 16.45 -11.46
N ALA A 49 -10.89 16.69 -12.55
CA ALA A 49 -12.35 16.80 -12.48
C ALA A 49 -13.02 15.46 -12.17
N SER A 50 -12.41 14.35 -12.58
CA SER A 50 -12.89 12.99 -12.30
C SER A 50 -11.75 12.01 -11.99
N VAL A 51 -12.00 11.09 -11.05
CA VAL A 51 -11.00 10.11 -10.59
C VAL A 51 -11.65 8.74 -10.44
N THR A 52 -10.97 7.72 -10.99
CA THR A 52 -11.25 6.32 -10.69
C THR A 52 -10.19 5.77 -9.76
N VAL A 53 -10.55 5.38 -8.55
CA VAL A 53 -9.67 4.73 -7.57
C VAL A 53 -9.83 3.22 -7.68
N ILE A 54 -8.74 2.51 -7.92
CA ILE A 54 -8.70 1.05 -7.94
C ILE A 54 -8.17 0.58 -6.59
N GLY A 55 -9.05 0.00 -5.77
CA GLY A 55 -8.81 -0.44 -4.40
C GLY A 55 -9.49 0.43 -3.35
N GLY A 56 -10.29 -0.22 -2.50
CA GLY A 56 -11.04 0.38 -1.38
C GLY A 56 -10.36 0.20 -0.01
N GLY A 57 -9.04 -0.04 0.02
CA GLY A 57 -8.24 -0.04 1.24
C GLY A 57 -8.03 1.37 1.80
N VAL A 58 -7.26 1.49 2.89
CA VAL A 58 -7.05 2.77 3.61
C VAL A 58 -6.59 3.87 2.66
N ILE A 59 -5.53 3.63 1.88
CA ILE A 59 -4.99 4.62 0.93
C ILE A 59 -6.04 5.04 -0.09
N GLY A 60 -6.75 4.07 -0.70
CA GLY A 60 -7.78 4.37 -1.70
C GLY A 60 -8.93 5.18 -1.14
N VAL A 61 -9.39 4.85 0.07
CA VAL A 61 -10.49 5.55 0.75
C VAL A 61 -10.08 6.97 1.16
N GLU A 62 -8.85 7.16 1.67
CA GLU A 62 -8.34 8.49 2.04
C GLU A 62 -8.22 9.41 0.82
N PHE A 63 -7.63 8.94 -0.28
CA PHE A 63 -7.58 9.71 -1.53
C PHE A 63 -8.96 9.96 -2.12
N ALA A 64 -9.85 8.96 -2.11
CA ALA A 64 -11.22 9.14 -2.58
C ALA A 64 -11.95 10.24 -1.81
N TYR A 65 -11.81 10.25 -0.48
CA TYR A 65 -12.39 11.29 0.36
C TYR A 65 -11.76 12.66 0.08
N LEU A 66 -10.42 12.74 0.08
CA LEU A 66 -9.69 13.98 -0.17
C LEU A 66 -10.07 14.61 -1.51
N LEU A 67 -9.96 13.85 -2.60
CA LEU A 67 -10.24 14.33 -3.96
C LEU A 67 -11.71 14.72 -4.14
N ASN A 68 -12.64 13.96 -3.55
CA ASN A 68 -14.06 14.33 -3.54
C ASN A 68 -14.29 15.66 -2.81
N ARG A 69 -13.63 15.88 -1.65
CA ARG A 69 -13.74 17.16 -0.91
C ARG A 69 -13.12 18.33 -1.67
N LEU A 70 -12.17 18.08 -2.53
CA LEU A 70 -11.56 19.07 -3.43
C LEU A 70 -12.38 19.30 -4.72
N GLY A 71 -13.48 18.56 -4.93
CA GLY A 71 -14.42 18.78 -6.03
C GLY A 71 -14.38 17.74 -7.15
N SER A 72 -13.51 16.73 -7.07
CA SER A 72 -13.48 15.63 -8.05
C SER A 72 -14.73 14.75 -7.96
N LYS A 73 -15.21 14.26 -9.11
CA LYS A 73 -16.13 13.11 -9.17
C LYS A 73 -15.34 11.84 -8.97
N VAL A 74 -15.59 11.13 -7.87
CA VAL A 74 -14.81 9.94 -7.50
C VAL A 74 -15.63 8.67 -7.65
N THR A 75 -15.03 7.68 -8.33
CA THR A 75 -15.51 6.29 -8.38
C THR A 75 -14.46 5.38 -7.78
N VAL A 76 -14.84 4.57 -6.80
CA VAL A 76 -13.98 3.54 -6.18
C VAL A 76 -14.39 2.17 -6.69
N LEU A 77 -13.44 1.43 -7.26
CA LEU A 77 -13.61 0.05 -7.70
C LEU A 77 -12.89 -0.86 -6.69
N GLU A 78 -13.65 -1.65 -5.93
CA GLU A 78 -13.12 -2.57 -4.91
C GLU A 78 -13.54 -4.00 -5.23
N LEU A 79 -12.58 -4.92 -5.14
CA LEU A 79 -12.80 -6.35 -5.40
C LEU A 79 -13.62 -7.02 -4.29
N MET A 80 -13.42 -6.58 -3.04
CA MET A 80 -14.16 -7.11 -1.88
C MET A 80 -15.60 -6.55 -1.87
N ASP A 81 -16.44 -7.13 -1.03
CA ASP A 81 -17.83 -6.71 -0.82
C ASP A 81 -17.99 -5.52 0.13
N HIS A 82 -16.88 -4.97 0.64
CA HIS A 82 -16.83 -3.80 1.51
C HIS A 82 -15.48 -3.07 1.36
N ILE A 83 -15.45 -1.80 1.74
CA ILE A 83 -14.22 -1.00 1.83
C ILE A 83 -13.48 -1.28 3.14
N LEU A 84 -12.22 -0.84 3.25
CA LEU A 84 -11.43 -0.94 4.47
C LEU A 84 -11.40 -2.37 5.07
N PRO A 85 -10.97 -3.40 4.32
CA PRO A 85 -11.10 -4.81 4.71
C PRO A 85 -10.35 -5.19 6.00
N MET A 86 -9.45 -4.33 6.49
CA MET A 86 -8.73 -4.53 7.75
C MET A 86 -9.39 -3.85 8.96
N VAL A 87 -10.55 -3.20 8.74
CA VAL A 87 -11.29 -2.47 9.76
C VAL A 87 -12.57 -3.27 10.12
N ASP A 88 -13.09 -3.06 11.32
CA ASP A 88 -14.37 -3.63 11.72
C ASP A 88 -15.46 -3.35 10.70
N ILE A 89 -16.27 -4.36 10.39
CA ILE A 89 -17.26 -4.29 9.31
C ILE A 89 -18.35 -3.22 9.56
N GLU A 90 -18.70 -2.95 10.81
CA GLU A 90 -19.70 -1.94 11.11
C GLU A 90 -19.13 -0.54 10.85
N VAL A 91 -17.85 -0.32 11.18
CA VAL A 91 -17.12 0.93 10.89
C VAL A 91 -16.95 1.11 9.39
N SER A 92 -16.56 0.05 8.66
CA SER A 92 -16.45 0.04 7.21
C SER A 92 -17.77 0.46 6.54
N ARG A 93 -18.89 -0.17 6.91
CA ARG A 93 -20.23 0.15 6.38
C ARG A 93 -20.67 1.57 6.71
N LEU A 94 -20.34 2.06 7.89
CA LEU A 94 -20.64 3.44 8.29
C LEU A 94 -19.85 4.44 7.44
N ALA A 95 -18.57 4.18 7.22
CA ALA A 95 -17.70 5.00 6.36
C ALA A 95 -18.22 5.03 4.92
N GLU A 96 -18.51 3.86 4.33
CA GLU A 96 -19.08 3.73 2.98
C GLU A 96 -20.38 4.53 2.84
N LYS A 97 -21.31 4.34 3.76
CA LYS A 97 -22.60 5.04 3.78
C LYS A 97 -22.41 6.57 3.84
N ARG A 98 -21.47 7.04 4.66
CA ARG A 98 -21.17 8.46 4.78
C ARG A 98 -20.57 9.01 3.50
N MET A 99 -19.55 8.36 2.97
CA MET A 99 -18.84 8.79 1.76
C MET A 99 -19.73 8.74 0.51
N THR A 100 -20.63 7.74 0.42
CA THR A 100 -21.64 7.67 -0.64
C THR A 100 -22.61 8.88 -0.57
N LYS A 101 -22.99 9.29 0.65
CA LYS A 101 -23.83 10.48 0.85
C LYS A 101 -23.11 11.77 0.45
N ASP A 102 -21.78 11.80 0.58
CA ASP A 102 -20.94 12.91 0.16
C ASP A 102 -20.62 12.87 -1.35
N GLY A 103 -21.16 11.90 -2.11
CA GLY A 103 -21.13 11.84 -3.58
C GLY A 103 -20.09 10.88 -4.17
N ILE A 104 -19.38 10.08 -3.36
CA ILE A 104 -18.44 9.07 -3.86
C ILE A 104 -19.23 7.85 -4.31
N LEU A 105 -18.93 7.34 -5.52
CA LEU A 105 -19.52 6.15 -6.08
C LEU A 105 -18.66 4.92 -5.78
N PHE A 106 -19.18 3.97 -5.02
CA PHE A 106 -18.54 2.68 -4.77
C PHE A 106 -19.08 1.59 -5.71
N ARG A 107 -18.18 0.75 -6.24
CA ARG A 107 -18.47 -0.48 -6.96
C ARG A 107 -17.76 -1.62 -6.22
N LEU A 108 -18.46 -2.22 -5.26
CA LEU A 108 -17.96 -3.32 -4.44
C LEU A 108 -18.19 -4.65 -5.17
N GLY A 109 -17.24 -5.56 -5.12
CA GLY A 109 -17.21 -6.77 -5.94
C GLY A 109 -16.77 -6.50 -7.39
N ALA A 110 -16.17 -5.32 -7.68
CA ALA A 110 -15.69 -4.97 -9.01
C ALA A 110 -14.30 -5.56 -9.27
N LYS A 111 -14.17 -6.42 -10.26
CA LYS A 111 -12.92 -7.04 -10.67
C LYS A 111 -12.32 -6.29 -11.85
N VAL A 112 -11.35 -5.42 -11.58
CA VAL A 112 -10.62 -4.69 -12.63
C VAL A 112 -9.71 -5.64 -13.39
N SER A 113 -9.73 -5.53 -14.72
CA SER A 113 -8.94 -6.38 -15.61
C SER A 113 -7.94 -5.60 -16.46
N ARG A 114 -8.27 -4.35 -16.83
CA ARG A 114 -7.47 -3.55 -17.75
C ARG A 114 -7.67 -2.06 -17.51
N VAL A 115 -6.60 -1.30 -17.71
CA VAL A 115 -6.64 0.16 -17.89
C VAL A 115 -6.13 0.46 -19.28
N LYS A 116 -6.91 1.16 -20.07
CA LYS A 116 -6.52 1.61 -21.42
C LYS A 116 -6.79 3.10 -21.52
N ASP A 117 -5.74 3.84 -21.82
CA ASP A 117 -5.77 5.29 -21.78
C ASP A 117 -6.33 5.78 -20.42
N ASP A 118 -7.41 6.51 -20.42
CA ASP A 118 -8.12 7.04 -19.25
C ASP A 118 -9.35 6.19 -18.83
N THR A 119 -9.49 4.98 -19.39
CA THR A 119 -10.65 4.10 -19.18
C THR A 119 -10.27 2.83 -18.41
N VAL A 120 -10.98 2.57 -17.33
CA VAL A 120 -10.84 1.34 -16.53
C VAL A 120 -11.92 0.35 -16.92
N TYR A 121 -11.53 -0.87 -17.27
CA TYR A 121 -12.43 -1.99 -17.60
C TYR A 121 -12.49 -2.97 -16.43
N TYR A 122 -13.70 -3.35 -16.06
CA TYR A 122 -13.94 -4.21 -14.90
C TYR A 122 -15.20 -5.06 -15.10
N GLU A 123 -15.25 -6.17 -14.40
CA GLU A 123 -16.45 -6.99 -14.25
C GLU A 123 -17.19 -6.57 -12.97
N PHE A 124 -18.50 -6.38 -13.06
CA PHE A 124 -19.36 -6.03 -11.94
C PHE A 124 -20.74 -6.67 -12.11
N GLY A 125 -21.21 -7.46 -11.13
CA GLY A 125 -22.48 -8.16 -11.21
C GLY A 125 -22.58 -9.13 -12.38
N GLY A 126 -21.47 -9.75 -12.81
CA GLY A 126 -21.41 -10.66 -13.95
C GLY A 126 -21.45 -9.96 -15.32
N GLN A 127 -21.32 -8.63 -15.36
CA GLN A 127 -21.32 -7.85 -16.59
C GLN A 127 -19.99 -7.13 -16.79
N ASN A 128 -19.55 -7.01 -18.04
CA ASN A 128 -18.41 -6.17 -18.41
C ASN A 128 -18.80 -4.71 -18.38
N CYS A 129 -18.12 -3.93 -17.55
CA CYS A 129 -18.32 -2.51 -17.35
C CYS A 129 -17.05 -1.73 -17.68
N GLN A 130 -17.22 -0.44 -17.89
CA GLN A 130 -16.10 0.50 -18.02
C GLN A 130 -16.43 1.84 -17.37
N VAL A 131 -15.40 2.53 -16.91
CA VAL A 131 -15.48 3.90 -16.41
C VAL A 131 -14.31 4.71 -16.95
N LYS A 132 -14.62 5.92 -17.43
CA LYS A 132 -13.65 6.90 -17.93
C LYS A 132 -13.48 7.99 -16.88
N SER A 133 -12.24 8.44 -16.65
CA SER A 133 -11.91 9.52 -15.72
C SER A 133 -10.61 10.22 -16.13
N ASP A 134 -10.42 11.47 -15.72
CA ASP A 134 -9.21 12.23 -16.04
C ASP A 134 -7.97 11.65 -15.36
N MET A 135 -8.16 10.90 -14.26
CA MET A 135 -7.09 10.24 -13.52
C MET A 135 -7.54 8.87 -13.02
N VAL A 136 -6.63 7.91 -13.05
CA VAL A 136 -6.80 6.59 -12.42
C VAL A 136 -5.78 6.45 -11.30
N LEU A 137 -6.24 6.19 -10.08
CA LEU A 137 -5.38 5.97 -8.91
C LEU A 137 -5.30 4.48 -8.57
N MET A 138 -4.09 3.93 -8.59
CA MET A 138 -3.81 2.57 -8.15
C MET A 138 -3.57 2.54 -6.63
N ALA A 139 -4.45 1.88 -5.89
CA ALA A 139 -4.42 1.80 -4.43
C ALA A 139 -4.73 0.38 -3.89
N VAL A 140 -4.25 -0.66 -4.58
CA VAL A 140 -4.54 -2.07 -4.28
C VAL A 140 -3.59 -2.71 -3.27
N GLY A 141 -2.72 -1.93 -2.65
CA GLY A 141 -1.84 -2.36 -1.57
C GLY A 141 -0.37 -1.98 -1.76
N ARG A 142 0.45 -2.46 -0.83
CA ARG A 142 1.90 -2.22 -0.79
C ARG A 142 2.64 -3.54 -0.60
N VAL A 143 3.90 -3.57 -1.01
CA VAL A 143 4.79 -4.75 -0.90
C VAL A 143 6.06 -4.33 -0.17
N PRO A 144 6.52 -5.10 0.85
CA PRO A 144 7.79 -4.89 1.52
C PRO A 144 8.97 -4.83 0.55
N ASN A 145 9.88 -3.88 0.76
CA ASN A 145 11.08 -3.70 -0.06
C ASN A 145 12.21 -4.59 0.45
N THR A 146 12.27 -5.82 -0.03
CA THR A 146 13.28 -6.82 0.33
C THR A 146 14.24 -7.14 -0.81
N GLN A 147 13.91 -6.71 -2.02
CA GLN A 147 14.75 -6.96 -3.21
C GLN A 147 16.09 -6.21 -3.11
N GLY A 148 17.16 -6.85 -3.57
CA GLY A 148 18.51 -6.26 -3.56
C GLY A 148 19.24 -6.32 -2.22
N LEU A 149 18.58 -6.73 -1.12
CA LEU A 149 19.21 -6.88 0.19
C LEU A 149 20.04 -8.17 0.31
N ASN A 150 19.84 -9.14 -0.57
CA ASN A 150 20.39 -10.49 -0.46
C ASN A 150 20.09 -11.15 0.91
N ALA A 151 18.96 -10.80 1.50
CA ALA A 151 18.57 -11.23 2.84
C ALA A 151 18.33 -12.75 2.90
N GLU A 152 17.75 -13.33 1.85
CA GLU A 152 17.60 -14.79 1.70
C GLU A 152 18.97 -15.50 1.63
N GLY A 153 19.95 -14.91 0.93
CA GLY A 153 21.30 -15.46 0.77
C GLY A 153 22.09 -15.57 2.08
N ILE A 154 21.72 -14.79 3.10
CA ILE A 154 22.30 -14.88 4.46
C ILE A 154 21.40 -15.63 5.44
N GLY A 155 20.28 -16.20 4.98
CA GLY A 155 19.38 -17.05 5.77
C GLY A 155 18.34 -16.28 6.62
N ILE A 156 18.02 -15.03 6.29
CA ILE A 156 16.89 -14.33 6.92
C ILE A 156 15.57 -15.02 6.52
N GLU A 157 14.70 -15.25 7.50
CA GLU A 157 13.38 -15.84 7.30
C GLU A 157 12.35 -14.80 6.86
N PHE A 158 11.45 -15.24 5.97
CA PHE A 158 10.37 -14.43 5.44
C PHE A 158 8.99 -15.03 5.79
N ASP A 159 8.02 -14.16 5.98
CA ASP A 159 6.60 -14.48 5.84
C ASP A 159 6.10 -13.85 4.54
N ARG A 160 5.88 -14.69 3.52
CA ARG A 160 5.61 -14.25 2.13
C ARG A 160 6.73 -13.36 1.58
N LYS A 161 6.54 -12.04 1.55
CA LYS A 161 7.52 -11.05 1.08
C LYS A 161 8.08 -10.17 2.21
N ALA A 162 7.59 -10.32 3.42
CA ALA A 162 8.01 -9.53 4.57
C ALA A 162 9.10 -10.25 5.36
N ILE A 163 10.02 -9.50 5.94
CA ILE A 163 11.03 -10.06 6.84
C ILE A 163 10.35 -10.42 8.17
N ARG A 164 10.46 -11.66 8.57
CA ARG A 164 9.91 -12.15 9.84
C ARG A 164 10.69 -11.60 11.01
N THR A 165 9.96 -11.06 12.00
CA THR A 165 10.57 -10.55 13.24
C THR A 165 9.78 -10.98 14.47
N ASP A 166 10.49 -11.07 15.61
CA ASP A 166 9.89 -11.26 16.93
C ASP A 166 9.27 -9.97 17.49
N ALA A 167 8.92 -9.97 18.79
CA ALA A 167 8.37 -8.79 19.48
C ALA A 167 9.40 -7.67 19.69
N HIS A 168 10.68 -7.98 19.68
CA HIS A 168 11.79 -7.04 19.81
C HIS A 168 12.34 -6.57 18.45
N MET A 169 11.63 -6.86 17.37
CA MET A 169 12.02 -6.55 15.98
C MET A 169 13.28 -7.31 15.51
N ARG A 170 13.73 -8.36 16.23
CA ARG A 170 14.83 -9.21 15.79
C ARG A 170 14.37 -10.13 14.67
N THR A 171 15.22 -10.32 13.68
CA THR A 171 15.08 -11.44 12.73
C THR A 171 15.53 -12.74 13.39
N ASN A 172 15.51 -13.84 12.64
CA ASN A 172 16.13 -15.10 13.09
C ASN A 172 17.68 -15.02 13.21
N ILE A 173 18.31 -13.94 12.75
CA ILE A 173 19.74 -13.65 12.92
C ILE A 173 19.90 -12.63 14.05
N PRO A 174 20.50 -12.99 15.21
CA PRO A 174 20.41 -12.22 16.46
C PRO A 174 20.84 -10.75 16.41
N HIS A 175 21.71 -10.35 15.48
CA HIS A 175 22.23 -8.99 15.34
C HIS A 175 21.58 -8.23 14.17
N ILE A 176 20.54 -8.80 13.56
CA ILE A 176 19.81 -8.17 12.43
C ILE A 176 18.36 -7.97 12.85
N TYR A 177 17.90 -6.73 12.71
CA TYR A 177 16.55 -6.27 13.02
C TYR A 177 15.85 -5.81 11.73
N ALA A 178 14.51 -5.84 11.73
CA ALA A 178 13.72 -5.26 10.63
C ALA A 178 12.52 -4.50 11.20
N ILE A 179 12.35 -3.24 10.79
CA ILE A 179 11.35 -2.32 11.31
C ILE A 179 10.55 -1.66 10.20
N GLY A 180 9.32 -1.26 10.52
CA GLY A 180 8.42 -0.60 9.58
C GLY A 180 7.90 -1.56 8.51
N ASP A 181 7.47 -1.00 7.38
CA ASP A 181 6.75 -1.75 6.35
C ASP A 181 7.47 -3.00 5.84
N VAL A 182 8.80 -3.06 5.94
CA VAL A 182 9.57 -4.22 5.48
C VAL A 182 9.28 -5.50 6.28
N ASN A 183 8.82 -5.39 7.55
CA ASN A 183 8.40 -6.53 8.35
C ASN A 183 6.93 -6.96 8.12
N GLY A 184 6.16 -6.16 7.36
CA GLY A 184 4.81 -6.49 6.92
C GLY A 184 3.74 -6.55 8.03
N LYS A 185 4.07 -6.18 9.28
CA LYS A 185 3.13 -6.24 10.42
C LYS A 185 2.08 -5.13 10.33
N VAL A 186 2.50 -3.88 10.53
CA VAL A 186 1.62 -2.70 10.49
C VAL A 186 2.31 -1.60 9.69
N MET A 187 1.81 -1.34 8.48
CA MET A 187 2.41 -0.36 7.56
C MET A 187 1.95 1.06 7.87
N LEU A 188 2.35 1.59 9.04
CA LEU A 188 2.07 2.95 9.50
C LEU A 188 3.34 3.62 9.99
N ALA A 189 3.54 4.89 9.62
CA ALA A 189 4.76 5.65 9.93
C ALA A 189 5.06 5.73 11.43
N HIS A 190 4.05 5.97 12.26
CA HIS A 190 4.22 6.04 13.71
C HIS A 190 4.53 4.66 14.34
N THR A 191 3.99 3.58 13.77
CA THR A 191 4.34 2.21 14.18
C THR A 191 5.80 1.93 13.83
N ALA A 192 6.26 2.27 12.63
CA ALA A 192 7.66 2.12 12.24
C ALA A 192 8.62 2.88 13.17
N SER A 193 8.25 4.10 13.57
CA SER A 193 9.02 4.89 14.54
C SER A 193 9.09 4.20 15.91
N HIS A 194 7.97 3.65 16.39
CA HIS A 194 7.93 2.91 17.65
C HIS A 194 8.75 1.60 17.58
N GLU A 195 8.62 0.85 16.51
CA GLU A 195 9.43 -0.35 16.27
C GLU A 195 10.94 -0.03 16.26
N GLY A 196 11.33 1.14 15.74
CA GLY A 196 12.71 1.63 15.80
C GLY A 196 13.18 1.84 17.24
N MET A 197 12.34 2.42 18.12
CA MET A 197 12.65 2.57 19.53
C MET A 197 12.78 1.21 20.24
N VAL A 198 11.89 0.26 19.94
CA VAL A 198 11.95 -1.10 20.49
C VAL A 198 13.25 -1.80 20.09
N ALA A 199 13.60 -1.75 18.80
CA ALA A 199 14.85 -2.35 18.31
C ALA A 199 16.10 -1.77 18.98
N VAL A 200 16.16 -0.43 19.13
CA VAL A 200 17.28 0.25 19.78
C VAL A 200 17.35 -0.07 21.28
N ALA A 201 16.22 -0.09 21.99
CA ALA A 201 16.17 -0.48 23.39
C ALA A 201 16.71 -1.90 23.58
N ASP A 202 16.31 -2.83 22.72
CA ASP A 202 16.80 -4.20 22.75
C ASP A 202 18.31 -4.30 22.48
N ILE A 203 18.83 -3.59 21.47
CA ILE A 203 20.26 -3.48 21.16
C ILE A 203 21.06 -2.96 22.37
N CYS A 204 20.48 -2.02 23.13
CA CYS A 204 21.10 -1.44 24.34
C CYS A 204 20.93 -2.30 25.59
N GLY A 205 20.30 -3.47 25.50
CA GLY A 205 20.04 -4.34 26.66
C GLY A 205 18.96 -3.80 27.60
N GLN A 206 18.09 -2.94 27.13
CA GLN A 206 16.97 -2.32 27.86
C GLN A 206 15.60 -2.88 27.43
N GLY A 207 15.59 -3.87 26.53
CA GLY A 207 14.38 -4.56 26.10
C GLY A 207 13.92 -5.54 27.18
N GLU A 208 12.74 -5.29 27.79
CA GLU A 208 12.06 -6.27 28.64
C GLU A 208 11.22 -7.24 27.79
#